data_bdedf71265e3bbfcdf4a1657076b73db
#
_entry.id   bdedf71265e3bbfcdf4a1657076b73db
#
_cell.length_a   1.000
_cell.length_b   1.000
_cell.length_c   1.000
_cell.angle_alpha   90.00
_cell.angle_beta   90.00
_cell.angle_gamma   90.00
#
_symmetry.space_group_name_H-M   'P 1'
#
loop_
_entity.id
_entity.type
_entity.pdbx_description
1 polymer ?
#
loop_
_entity_poly.entity_id
_entity_poly.type
_entity_poly.pdbx_seq_one_letter_code
_entity_poly.pdbx_strand_id
1 'polypeptide(L)'
;MGLQRRSAPSTVRASSAWVCLVTAVFILSGPVAKAGESSCRDVRFEGQTYSTCSSGGNGLTLETFNLSKSGEPYRYFFGLEQELEDDGKVLRFAMNAGMYGEDFRPIGLYIENGKQVKKLNRRNGNGNFHLKPNGVFFIDNGKPGVLETEAFAKSGLKPDFASQSGPMLVLDGKLHPKFSATGTSRKMRNGVGIDDKGKAVFVISEGPVTFYEFAKLFRDGLNCRNALFFDGSISSLYARELGRNDSFLPLGPMVGAFESK
;
A
#
# COMPACT_ATOMS: atom_id res chain seq x y z
N MET A 1 -44.32 31.84 103.45
CA MET A 1 -44.90 32.00 102.12
C MET A 1 -43.69 32.09 101.15
N GLY A 2 -43.28 30.99 100.63
CA GLY A 2 -42.08 30.91 99.82
C GLY A 2 -42.39 30.19 98.51
N LEU A 3 -42.21 30.85 97.46
CA LEU A 3 -42.34 30.31 96.11
C LEU A 3 -40.97 29.74 95.62
N GLN A 4 -40.93 28.43 95.43
CA GLN A 4 -39.84 27.74 94.81
C GLN A 4 -39.91 27.94 93.31
N ARG A 5 -38.78 28.42 92.75
CA ARG A 5 -38.54 28.41 91.30
C ARG A 5 -37.92 27.08 90.93
N ARG A 6 -38.56 26.36 90.02
CA ARG A 6 -38.02 25.15 89.37
C ARG A 6 -37.17 25.57 88.19
N SER A 7 -35.94 25.13 88.13
CA SER A 7 -35.01 25.23 87.02
C SER A 7 -35.31 24.15 85.98
N ALA A 8 -35.45 24.52 84.72
CA ALA A 8 -35.61 23.60 83.58
C ALA A 8 -34.23 23.08 83.11
N PRO A 9 -34.14 21.83 82.60
CA PRO A 9 -32.86 21.27 82.10
C PRO A 9 -32.56 21.75 80.68
N SER A 10 -31.32 22.11 80.43
CA SER A 10 -30.73 22.46 79.14
C SER A 10 -30.53 21.19 78.28
N THR A 11 -31.24 21.11 77.18
CA THR A 11 -30.99 20.12 76.11
C THR A 11 -29.75 20.47 75.28
N VAL A 12 -28.76 19.65 75.39
CA VAL A 12 -27.54 19.71 74.51
C VAL A 12 -27.97 19.10 73.19
N ARG A 13 -27.91 19.87 72.07
CA ARG A 13 -28.07 19.43 70.72
C ARG A 13 -26.69 18.92 70.23
N ALA A 14 -26.61 17.62 70.01
CA ALA A 14 -25.50 17.01 69.32
C ALA A 14 -25.62 17.28 67.81
N SER A 15 -24.70 18.05 67.24
CA SER A 15 -24.56 18.30 65.80
C SER A 15 -23.77 17.15 65.16
N SER A 16 -24.45 16.27 64.47
CA SER A 16 -23.80 15.22 63.67
C SER A 16 -23.26 15.82 62.40
N ALA A 17 -21.95 16.02 62.36
CA ALA A 17 -21.24 16.40 61.12
C ALA A 17 -21.11 15.16 60.22
N TRP A 18 -21.84 15.15 59.11
CA TRP A 18 -21.64 14.17 58.02
C TRP A 18 -20.40 14.55 57.20
N VAL A 19 -19.33 13.81 57.36
CA VAL A 19 -18.14 13.91 56.50
C VAL A 19 -18.46 13.15 55.23
N CYS A 20 -18.77 13.86 54.14
CA CYS A 20 -18.84 13.28 52.79
C CYS A 20 -17.42 12.99 52.30
N LEU A 21 -17.02 11.73 52.34
CA LEU A 21 -15.81 11.25 51.69
C LEU A 21 -16.02 11.25 50.16
N VAL A 22 -15.55 12.28 49.47
CA VAL A 22 -15.50 12.31 48.00
C VAL A 22 -14.32 11.47 47.55
N THR A 23 -14.57 10.23 47.19
CA THR A 23 -13.56 9.37 46.53
C THR A 23 -13.37 9.88 45.08
N ALA A 24 -12.31 10.59 44.85
CA ALA A 24 -11.89 10.98 43.51
C ALA A 24 -11.39 9.73 42.76
N VAL A 25 -12.21 9.20 41.86
CA VAL A 25 -11.82 8.15 40.92
C VAL A 25 -10.94 8.81 39.84
N PHE A 26 -9.62 8.67 39.95
CA PHE A 26 -8.71 9.01 38.87
C PHE A 26 -8.86 7.95 37.78
N ILE A 27 -9.62 8.29 36.72
CA ILE A 27 -9.61 7.52 35.47
C ILE A 27 -8.27 7.81 34.79
N LEU A 28 -7.32 6.88 34.93
CA LEU A 28 -6.10 6.85 34.13
C LEU A 28 -6.51 6.57 32.66
N SER A 29 -6.80 7.62 31.90
CA SER A 29 -6.87 7.51 30.45
C SER A 29 -5.45 7.27 29.92
N GLY A 30 -5.07 6.00 29.80
CA GLY A 30 -3.89 5.62 29.04
C GLY A 30 -4.01 6.14 27.59
N PRO A 31 -2.89 6.42 26.88
CA PRO A 31 -2.94 6.81 25.50
C PRO A 31 -3.67 5.71 24.72
N VAL A 32 -4.83 6.04 24.16
CA VAL A 32 -5.50 5.19 23.16
C VAL A 32 -4.53 5.12 22.00
N ALA A 33 -3.88 3.97 21.81
CA ALA A 33 -3.08 3.71 20.63
C ALA A 33 -3.97 3.98 19.42
N LYS A 34 -3.62 5.02 18.66
CA LYS A 34 -4.31 5.38 17.43
C LYS A 34 -4.16 4.16 16.52
N ALA A 35 -5.24 3.42 16.29
CA ALA A 35 -5.25 2.31 15.33
C ALA A 35 -4.67 2.86 14.04
N GLY A 36 -3.52 2.31 13.60
CA GLY A 36 -2.84 2.75 12.38
C GLY A 36 -3.84 2.70 11.24
N GLU A 37 -3.88 3.76 10.44
CA GLU A 37 -4.74 3.80 9.25
C GLU A 37 -4.41 2.57 8.39
N SER A 38 -5.42 1.76 8.05
CA SER A 38 -5.25 0.54 7.25
C SER A 38 -4.52 0.86 5.96
N SER A 39 -3.45 0.13 5.68
CA SER A 39 -2.67 0.31 4.46
C SER A 39 -3.43 -0.16 3.23
N CYS A 40 -4.35 -1.13 3.37
CA CYS A 40 -5.14 -1.71 2.29
C CYS A 40 -6.64 -1.56 2.54
N ARG A 41 -7.41 -1.31 1.47
CA ARG A 41 -8.88 -1.19 1.51
C ARG A 41 -9.49 -1.41 0.13
N ASP A 42 -10.77 -1.75 0.09
CA ASP A 42 -11.54 -1.76 -1.13
C ASP A 42 -12.08 -0.37 -1.48
N VAL A 43 -12.07 -0.07 -2.78
CA VAL A 43 -12.55 1.19 -3.35
C VAL A 43 -13.52 0.88 -4.48
N ARG A 44 -14.64 1.61 -4.53
CA ARG A 44 -15.56 1.58 -5.68
C ARG A 44 -15.38 2.82 -6.55
N PHE A 45 -15.26 2.59 -7.85
CA PHE A 45 -15.15 3.67 -8.83
C PHE A 45 -15.88 3.28 -10.12
N GLU A 46 -16.80 4.12 -10.60
CA GLU A 46 -17.63 3.91 -11.81
C GLU A 46 -18.24 2.49 -11.89
N GLY A 47 -18.80 2.00 -10.78
CA GLY A 47 -19.45 0.69 -10.71
C GLY A 47 -18.53 -0.52 -10.60
N GLN A 48 -17.22 -0.35 -10.63
CA GLN A 48 -16.22 -1.40 -10.45
C GLN A 48 -15.64 -1.36 -9.03
N THR A 49 -15.22 -2.52 -8.53
CA THR A 49 -14.54 -2.65 -7.23
C THR A 49 -13.06 -2.94 -7.45
N TYR A 50 -12.22 -2.36 -6.61
CA TYR A 50 -10.77 -2.48 -6.64
C TYR A 50 -10.24 -2.62 -5.22
N SER A 51 -9.25 -3.49 -5.00
CA SER A 51 -8.46 -3.46 -3.76
C SER A 51 -7.27 -2.52 -3.96
N THR A 52 -7.06 -1.63 -3.02
CA THR A 52 -5.97 -0.63 -3.04
C THR A 52 -5.11 -0.76 -1.80
N CYS A 53 -3.79 -0.68 -1.95
CA CYS A 53 -2.83 -0.62 -0.85
C CYS A 53 -1.92 0.59 -1.01
N SER A 54 -1.66 1.34 0.06
CA SER A 54 -0.85 2.55 0.04
C SER A 54 0.44 2.38 0.83
N SER A 55 1.54 2.90 0.30
CA SER A 55 2.83 2.98 1.00
C SER A 55 2.85 4.02 2.12
N GLY A 56 1.77 4.75 2.32
CA GLY A 56 1.72 5.88 3.24
C GLY A 56 1.45 5.55 4.71
N GLY A 57 1.44 4.28 5.11
CA GLY A 57 1.35 3.88 6.52
C GLY A 57 2.62 4.24 7.30
N ASN A 58 2.48 4.73 8.55
CA ASN A 58 3.62 5.03 9.39
C ASN A 58 4.43 3.75 9.66
N GLY A 59 5.73 3.79 9.38
CA GLY A 59 6.66 2.68 9.65
C GLY A 59 6.74 1.61 8.54
N LEU A 60 6.02 1.75 7.42
CA LEU A 60 6.12 0.82 6.31
C LEU A 60 7.38 1.08 5.47
N THR A 61 8.16 0.04 5.26
CA THR A 61 9.24 -0.02 4.29
C THR A 61 8.74 -0.68 3.01
N LEU A 62 9.07 -0.11 1.86
CA LEU A 62 8.67 -0.60 0.54
C LEU A 62 9.91 -1.05 -0.23
N GLU A 63 9.90 -2.28 -0.73
CA GLU A 63 11.01 -2.86 -1.51
C GLU A 63 10.48 -3.71 -2.66
N THR A 64 11.36 -4.00 -3.64
CA THR A 64 11.08 -4.99 -4.68
C THR A 64 11.80 -6.30 -4.38
N PHE A 65 11.18 -7.43 -4.77
CA PHE A 65 11.65 -8.78 -4.51
C PHE A 65 11.51 -9.64 -5.76
N ASN A 66 12.56 -10.37 -6.11
CA ASN A 66 12.49 -11.36 -7.20
C ASN A 66 13.10 -12.69 -6.78
N LEU A 67 14.31 -12.67 -6.21
CA LEU A 67 15.03 -13.86 -5.77
C LEU A 67 15.12 -13.91 -4.25
N SER A 68 14.92 -15.08 -3.68
CA SER A 68 15.18 -15.38 -2.27
C SER A 68 16.68 -15.30 -1.94
N LYS A 69 17.03 -15.38 -0.67
CA LYS A 69 18.44 -15.48 -0.21
C LYS A 69 19.17 -16.68 -0.81
N SER A 70 18.46 -17.75 -1.21
CA SER A 70 19.05 -18.90 -1.91
C SER A 70 19.34 -18.63 -3.40
N GLY A 71 18.89 -17.49 -3.96
CA GLY A 71 19.04 -17.13 -5.35
C GLY A 71 17.95 -17.68 -6.29
N GLU A 72 16.95 -18.35 -5.74
CA GLU A 72 15.80 -18.87 -6.48
C GLU A 72 14.65 -17.86 -6.50
N PRO A 73 13.84 -17.80 -7.58
CA PRO A 73 12.65 -16.96 -7.61
C PRO A 73 11.66 -17.35 -6.51
N TYR A 74 11.12 -16.37 -5.80
CA TYR A 74 10.09 -16.61 -4.77
C TYR A 74 8.84 -17.29 -5.31
N ARG A 75 8.40 -16.93 -6.50
CA ARG A 75 7.21 -17.41 -7.21
C ARG A 75 5.88 -17.17 -6.50
N TYR A 76 5.84 -17.17 -5.16
CA TYR A 76 4.63 -16.99 -4.35
C TYR A 76 4.91 -16.06 -3.17
N PHE A 77 3.90 -15.37 -2.71
CA PHE A 77 4.01 -14.47 -1.55
C PHE A 77 4.41 -15.21 -0.27
N PHE A 78 4.04 -16.48 -0.14
CA PHE A 78 4.35 -17.29 1.04
C PHE A 78 5.87 -17.37 1.31
N GLY A 79 6.69 -17.60 0.29
CA GLY A 79 8.15 -17.66 0.46
C GLY A 79 8.74 -16.31 0.88
N LEU A 80 8.21 -15.21 0.33
CA LEU A 80 8.59 -13.87 0.73
C LEU A 80 8.16 -13.56 2.17
N GLU A 81 6.93 -13.91 2.54
CA GLU A 81 6.41 -13.72 3.91
C GLU A 81 7.29 -14.44 4.93
N GLN A 82 7.61 -15.72 4.70
CA GLN A 82 8.48 -16.50 5.59
C GLN A 82 9.87 -15.87 5.74
N GLU A 83 10.52 -15.49 4.63
CA GLU A 83 11.86 -14.91 4.70
C GLU A 83 11.87 -13.56 5.44
N LEU A 84 10.84 -12.75 5.28
CA LEU A 84 10.67 -11.51 6.04
C LEU A 84 10.41 -11.79 7.54
N GLU A 85 9.63 -12.83 7.87
CA GLU A 85 9.37 -13.21 9.25
C GLU A 85 10.64 -13.68 9.97
N ASP A 86 11.50 -14.45 9.29
CA ASP A 86 12.81 -14.88 9.78
C ASP A 86 13.73 -13.68 10.06
N ASP A 87 13.57 -12.58 9.30
CA ASP A 87 14.28 -11.31 9.50
C ASP A 87 13.62 -10.39 10.55
N GLY A 88 12.60 -10.87 11.29
CA GLY A 88 11.89 -10.06 12.28
C GLY A 88 11.02 -8.98 11.69
N LYS A 89 10.57 -9.15 10.46
CA LYS A 89 9.70 -8.24 9.71
C LYS A 89 8.31 -8.84 9.53
N VAL A 90 7.30 -7.99 9.32
CA VAL A 90 5.91 -8.40 9.06
C VAL A 90 5.47 -7.88 7.71
N LEU A 91 5.21 -8.76 6.75
CA LEU A 91 4.65 -8.39 5.46
C LEU A 91 3.21 -7.88 5.64
N ARG A 92 2.95 -6.66 5.20
CA ARG A 92 1.63 -6.03 5.28
C ARG A 92 0.85 -6.23 3.98
N PHE A 93 1.50 -5.95 2.85
CA PHE A 93 0.99 -6.29 1.53
C PHE A 93 2.13 -6.57 0.54
N ALA A 94 1.82 -7.32 -0.51
CA ALA A 94 2.69 -7.51 -1.66
C ALA A 94 1.87 -7.67 -2.95
N MET A 95 2.46 -7.30 -4.08
CA MET A 95 1.83 -7.39 -5.39
C MET A 95 2.89 -7.80 -6.43
N ASN A 96 2.49 -8.52 -7.50
CA ASN A 96 3.39 -8.68 -8.64
C ASN A 96 3.69 -7.31 -9.27
N ALA A 97 4.96 -7.06 -9.60
CA ALA A 97 5.47 -5.72 -9.90
C ALA A 97 6.17 -5.60 -11.26
N GLY A 98 5.81 -6.44 -12.22
CA GLY A 98 6.37 -6.36 -13.58
C GLY A 98 6.27 -7.66 -14.33
N MET A 99 6.52 -7.59 -15.64
CA MET A 99 6.50 -8.74 -16.52
C MET A 99 7.82 -9.50 -16.47
N TYR A 100 7.78 -10.80 -16.66
CA TYR A 100 8.92 -11.70 -16.53
C TYR A 100 8.96 -12.76 -17.62
N GLY A 101 10.12 -13.39 -17.78
CA GLY A 101 10.35 -14.50 -18.70
C GLY A 101 9.99 -15.85 -18.11
N GLU A 102 10.24 -16.93 -18.87
CA GLU A 102 10.00 -18.31 -18.44
C GLU A 102 10.83 -18.70 -17.19
N ASP A 103 11.94 -18.01 -16.97
CA ASP A 103 12.83 -18.13 -15.81
C ASP A 103 12.36 -17.34 -14.58
N PHE A 104 11.19 -16.72 -14.62
CA PHE A 104 10.63 -15.83 -13.59
C PHE A 104 11.47 -14.58 -13.31
N ARG A 105 12.44 -14.25 -14.18
CA ARG A 105 13.24 -13.05 -14.05
C ARG A 105 12.65 -11.90 -14.85
N PRO A 106 12.85 -10.64 -14.40
CA PRO A 106 12.28 -9.46 -15.07
C PRO A 106 12.76 -9.32 -16.51
N ILE A 107 11.88 -8.91 -17.43
CA ILE A 107 12.23 -8.63 -18.85
C ILE A 107 12.67 -7.18 -19.09
N GLY A 108 12.42 -6.28 -18.14
CA GLY A 108 12.83 -4.88 -18.17
C GLY A 108 13.83 -4.54 -17.07
N LEU A 109 14.07 -3.23 -16.87
CA LEU A 109 14.92 -2.76 -15.78
C LEU A 109 14.48 -3.36 -14.46
N TYR A 110 15.44 -3.86 -13.72
CA TYR A 110 15.24 -4.29 -12.35
C TYR A 110 16.44 -3.92 -11.49
N ILE A 111 16.16 -3.20 -10.42
CA ILE A 111 17.17 -2.78 -9.42
C ILE A 111 16.67 -3.28 -8.05
N GLU A 112 17.57 -3.87 -7.30
CA GLU A 112 17.31 -4.38 -5.95
C GLU A 112 18.52 -4.07 -5.08
N ASN A 113 18.29 -3.41 -3.94
CA ASN A 113 19.34 -2.95 -3.02
C ASN A 113 20.42 -2.11 -3.74
N GLY A 114 20.02 -1.17 -4.60
CA GLY A 114 20.92 -0.32 -5.39
C GLY A 114 21.69 -1.05 -6.51
N LYS A 115 21.54 -2.38 -6.63
CA LYS A 115 22.21 -3.18 -7.65
C LYS A 115 21.32 -3.39 -8.87
N GLN A 116 21.78 -2.94 -10.04
CA GLN A 116 21.08 -3.20 -11.29
C GLN A 116 21.25 -4.67 -11.72
N VAL A 117 20.16 -5.44 -11.59
CA VAL A 117 20.10 -6.86 -11.98
C VAL A 117 19.81 -7.00 -13.48
N LYS A 118 18.92 -6.14 -14.00
CA LYS A 118 18.55 -6.11 -15.43
C LYS A 118 18.62 -4.69 -15.97
N LYS A 119 19.10 -4.54 -17.19
CA LYS A 119 19.24 -3.23 -17.86
C LYS A 119 17.87 -2.69 -18.32
N LEU A 120 17.77 -1.36 -18.43
CA LEU A 120 16.61 -0.67 -18.99
C LEU A 120 16.30 -1.18 -20.41
N ASN A 121 15.08 -1.64 -20.62
CA ASN A 121 14.64 -2.17 -21.90
C ASN A 121 13.90 -1.08 -22.70
N ARG A 122 14.57 -0.57 -23.72
CA ARG A 122 14.05 0.49 -24.61
C ARG A 122 13.57 -0.04 -25.97
N ARG A 123 13.61 -1.36 -26.15
CA ARG A 123 13.26 -2.00 -27.43
C ARG A 123 11.80 -1.79 -27.78
N ASN A 124 11.48 -1.80 -29.05
CA ASN A 124 10.13 -1.97 -29.55
C ASN A 124 9.81 -3.47 -29.57
N GLY A 125 8.54 -3.81 -29.48
CA GLY A 125 8.07 -5.20 -29.50
C GLY A 125 6.57 -5.28 -29.40
N ASN A 126 6.05 -6.50 -29.29
CA ASN A 126 4.65 -6.79 -29.13
C ASN A 126 4.29 -6.92 -27.62
N GLY A 127 3.01 -6.85 -27.33
CA GLY A 127 2.47 -6.99 -25.97
C GLY A 127 2.51 -5.71 -25.15
N ASN A 128 1.93 -5.80 -23.96
CA ASN A 128 1.70 -4.65 -23.09
C ASN A 128 2.99 -3.99 -22.62
N PHE A 129 4.04 -4.79 -22.34
CA PHE A 129 5.34 -4.26 -21.93
C PHE A 129 5.90 -3.23 -22.92
N HIS A 130 5.74 -3.51 -24.23
CA HIS A 130 6.26 -2.68 -25.32
C HIS A 130 5.26 -1.62 -25.82
N LEU A 131 4.06 -1.54 -25.23
CA LEU A 131 3.09 -0.50 -25.56
C LEU A 131 3.56 0.83 -24.97
N LYS A 132 4.22 1.63 -25.79
CA LYS A 132 4.78 2.94 -25.38
C LYS A 132 3.75 4.06 -25.39
N PRO A 133 3.82 5.00 -24.41
CA PRO A 133 4.84 5.09 -23.36
C PRO A 133 4.70 3.97 -22.31
N ASN A 134 5.80 3.30 -22.02
CA ASN A 134 5.95 2.42 -20.87
C ASN A 134 6.82 3.10 -19.80
N GLY A 135 7.01 2.49 -18.62
CA GLY A 135 7.61 3.22 -17.51
C GLY A 135 8.35 2.36 -16.51
N VAL A 136 8.90 3.04 -15.53
CA VAL A 136 9.63 2.48 -14.40
C VAL A 136 8.97 2.94 -13.10
N PHE A 137 8.57 1.99 -12.27
CA PHE A 137 8.33 2.22 -10.85
C PHE A 137 9.67 2.11 -10.13
N PHE A 138 9.96 3.02 -9.21
CA PHE A 138 11.20 3.03 -8.46
C PHE A 138 11.01 3.53 -7.02
N ILE A 139 11.98 3.21 -6.17
CA ILE A 139 12.08 3.72 -4.80
C ILE A 139 13.49 4.27 -4.65
N ASP A 140 13.61 5.55 -4.39
CA ASP A 140 14.86 6.28 -4.21
C ASP A 140 14.89 6.94 -2.83
N ASN A 141 15.82 6.52 -1.98
CA ASN A 141 15.90 6.98 -0.58
C ASN A 141 14.53 6.87 0.15
N GLY A 142 13.86 5.73 -0.01
CA GLY A 142 12.55 5.44 0.57
C GLY A 142 11.36 6.18 -0.07
N LYS A 143 11.58 7.00 -1.11
CA LYS A 143 10.53 7.74 -1.81
C LYS A 143 10.13 7.02 -3.10
N PRO A 144 8.87 6.59 -3.23
CA PRO A 144 8.40 5.95 -4.45
C PRO A 144 8.18 6.96 -5.57
N GLY A 145 8.38 6.50 -6.81
CA GLY A 145 8.12 7.29 -8.00
C GLY A 145 7.75 6.43 -9.21
N VAL A 146 7.11 7.05 -10.19
CA VAL A 146 6.81 6.46 -11.50
C VAL A 146 7.22 7.46 -12.57
N LEU A 147 8.11 7.04 -13.47
CA LEU A 147 8.54 7.82 -14.62
C LEU A 147 8.39 7.02 -15.91
N GLU A 148 8.11 7.75 -16.99
CA GLU A 148 8.22 7.19 -18.34
C GLU A 148 9.65 6.74 -18.62
N THR A 149 9.83 5.69 -19.42
CA THR A 149 11.13 5.03 -19.64
C THR A 149 12.22 5.99 -20.11
N GLU A 150 11.96 6.88 -21.05
CA GLU A 150 12.96 7.83 -21.54
C GLU A 150 13.23 8.97 -20.55
N ALA A 151 12.20 9.39 -19.80
CA ALA A 151 12.34 10.34 -18.71
C ALA A 151 13.20 9.75 -17.58
N PHE A 152 12.96 8.48 -17.22
CA PHE A 152 13.81 7.76 -16.26
C PHE A 152 15.26 7.66 -16.74
N ALA A 153 15.50 7.32 -18.01
CA ALA A 153 16.85 7.23 -18.56
C ALA A 153 17.63 8.55 -18.51
N LYS A 154 16.93 9.68 -18.59
CA LYS A 154 17.50 11.04 -18.56
C LYS A 154 17.60 11.62 -17.15
N SER A 155 16.92 11.06 -16.16
CA SER A 155 16.82 11.65 -14.82
C SER A 155 18.12 11.59 -14.02
N GLY A 156 19.03 10.67 -14.37
CA GLY A 156 20.25 10.42 -13.60
C GLY A 156 20.01 9.72 -12.25
N LEU A 157 18.79 9.31 -11.94
CA LEU A 157 18.42 8.60 -10.71
C LEU A 157 19.20 7.29 -10.57
N LYS A 158 19.57 6.97 -9.34
CA LYS A 158 20.18 5.71 -8.93
C LYS A 158 19.37 5.14 -7.76
N PRO A 159 18.13 4.69 -8.01
CA PRO A 159 17.25 4.27 -6.94
C PRO A 159 17.73 2.97 -6.29
N ASP A 160 17.30 2.76 -5.04
CA ASP A 160 17.55 1.53 -4.30
C ASP A 160 16.81 0.34 -4.92
N PHE A 161 15.59 0.60 -5.42
CA PHE A 161 14.74 -0.42 -6.04
C PHE A 161 14.05 0.14 -7.28
N ALA A 162 13.92 -0.68 -8.31
CA ALA A 162 13.16 -0.32 -9.50
C ALA A 162 12.64 -1.54 -10.27
N SER A 163 11.48 -1.40 -10.89
CA SER A 163 10.91 -2.38 -11.82
C SER A 163 10.29 -1.68 -13.02
N GLN A 164 10.71 -2.08 -14.23
CA GLN A 164 10.15 -1.58 -15.47
C GLN A 164 8.99 -2.45 -15.93
N SER A 165 7.89 -1.79 -16.32
CA SER A 165 6.75 -2.46 -16.92
C SER A 165 6.01 -1.55 -17.90
N GLY A 166 4.79 -1.90 -18.31
CA GLY A 166 4.02 -1.06 -19.21
C GLY A 166 2.71 -1.69 -19.66
N PRO A 167 1.86 -0.80 -20.18
CA PRO A 167 2.07 0.61 -20.49
C PRO A 167 1.97 1.55 -19.27
N MET A 168 2.37 2.81 -19.45
CA MET A 168 1.92 3.87 -18.56
C MET A 168 0.38 3.97 -18.64
N LEU A 169 -0.29 4.01 -17.51
CA LEU A 169 -1.73 4.21 -17.44
C LEU A 169 -2.08 5.70 -17.50
N VAL A 170 -1.34 6.48 -16.71
CA VAL A 170 -1.42 7.93 -16.65
C VAL A 170 -0.01 8.49 -16.80
N LEU A 171 0.16 9.50 -17.62
CA LEU A 171 1.40 10.24 -17.82
C LEU A 171 1.10 11.74 -17.73
N ASP A 172 1.69 12.42 -16.75
CA ASP A 172 1.47 13.84 -16.47
C ASP A 172 -0.01 14.25 -16.40
N GLY A 173 -0.83 13.41 -15.77
CA GLY A 173 -2.28 13.63 -15.62
C GLY A 173 -3.10 13.30 -16.86
N LYS A 174 -2.51 12.78 -17.93
CA LYS A 174 -3.19 12.36 -19.15
C LYS A 174 -3.24 10.86 -19.26
N LEU A 175 -4.38 10.32 -19.68
CA LEU A 175 -4.50 8.89 -19.99
C LEU A 175 -3.60 8.53 -21.18
N HIS A 176 -3.12 7.30 -21.19
CA HIS A 176 -2.34 6.79 -22.32
C HIS A 176 -3.09 6.97 -23.66
N PRO A 177 -2.44 7.54 -24.70
CA PRO A 177 -3.14 7.97 -25.93
C PRO A 177 -3.80 6.85 -26.73
N LYS A 178 -3.39 5.60 -26.53
CA LYS A 178 -3.98 4.43 -27.21
C LYS A 178 -5.15 3.79 -26.47
N PHE A 179 -5.52 4.31 -25.29
CA PHE A 179 -6.66 3.76 -24.56
C PHE A 179 -7.96 4.36 -25.07
N SER A 180 -8.88 3.50 -25.48
CA SER A 180 -10.19 3.89 -25.99
C SER A 180 -11.28 3.64 -24.94
N ALA A 181 -12.19 4.61 -24.79
CA ALA A 181 -13.38 4.46 -23.97
C ALA A 181 -14.32 3.34 -24.49
N THR A 182 -14.23 3.02 -25.78
CA THR A 182 -14.98 1.93 -26.41
C THR A 182 -14.19 0.63 -26.52
N GLY A 183 -13.04 0.55 -25.85
CA GLY A 183 -12.21 -0.65 -25.84
C GLY A 183 -12.92 -1.84 -25.19
N THR A 184 -12.82 -3.03 -25.79
CA THR A 184 -13.53 -4.24 -25.36
C THR A 184 -12.64 -5.23 -24.60
N SER A 185 -11.31 -5.04 -24.61
CA SER A 185 -10.37 -5.95 -23.96
C SER A 185 -10.41 -5.79 -22.43
N ARG A 186 -11.18 -6.64 -21.78
CA ARG A 186 -11.37 -6.67 -20.33
C ARG A 186 -10.54 -7.78 -19.71
N LYS A 187 -9.75 -7.47 -18.70
CA LYS A 187 -8.89 -8.38 -17.93
C LYS A 187 -8.82 -7.95 -16.47
N MET A 188 -8.50 -8.85 -15.56
CA MET A 188 -7.96 -8.47 -14.26
C MET A 188 -6.70 -7.64 -14.50
N ARG A 189 -6.52 -6.57 -13.75
CA ARG A 189 -5.37 -5.67 -13.93
C ARG A 189 -4.82 -5.23 -12.59
N ASN A 190 -3.50 -5.08 -12.52
CA ASN A 190 -2.85 -4.46 -11.39
C ASN A 190 -1.85 -3.40 -11.86
N GLY A 191 -1.49 -2.51 -10.96
CA GLY A 191 -0.58 -1.42 -11.26
C GLY A 191 -0.32 -0.54 -10.04
N VAL A 192 0.50 0.48 -10.25
CA VAL A 192 0.89 1.45 -9.24
C VAL A 192 0.76 2.87 -9.77
N GLY A 193 0.29 3.78 -8.93
CA GLY A 193 0.30 5.22 -9.19
C GLY A 193 0.96 5.98 -8.05
N ILE A 194 1.38 7.20 -8.33
CA ILE A 194 1.85 8.15 -7.31
C ILE A 194 0.76 9.19 -7.11
N ASP A 195 0.20 9.24 -5.90
CA ASP A 195 -0.87 10.19 -5.55
C ASP A 195 -0.34 11.63 -5.39
N ASP A 196 -1.24 12.56 -5.13
CA ASP A 196 -0.92 13.99 -4.94
C ASP A 196 -0.11 14.28 -3.66
N LYS A 197 0.01 13.30 -2.76
CA LYS A 197 0.83 13.34 -1.54
C LYS A 197 2.19 12.68 -1.72
N GLY A 198 2.52 12.19 -2.92
CA GLY A 198 3.76 11.49 -3.22
C GLY A 198 3.81 10.06 -2.71
N LYS A 199 2.66 9.45 -2.35
CA LYS A 199 2.59 8.06 -1.90
C LYS A 199 2.34 7.13 -3.08
N ALA A 200 2.93 5.94 -3.05
CA ALA A 200 2.58 4.90 -3.99
C ALA A 200 1.24 4.26 -3.59
N VAL A 201 0.33 4.16 -4.55
CA VAL A 201 -0.95 3.46 -4.43
C VAL A 201 -0.95 2.28 -5.39
N PHE A 202 -0.93 1.07 -4.84
CA PHE A 202 -1.01 -0.19 -5.57
C PHE A 202 -2.47 -0.59 -5.70
N VAL A 203 -2.88 -1.03 -6.88
CA VAL A 203 -4.27 -1.33 -7.19
C VAL A 203 -4.37 -2.64 -7.94
N ILE A 204 -5.36 -3.47 -7.58
CA ILE A 204 -5.82 -4.61 -8.36
C ILE A 204 -7.33 -4.50 -8.57
N SER A 205 -7.82 -4.81 -9.78
CA SER A 205 -9.26 -4.85 -10.04
C SER A 205 -9.86 -6.16 -9.55
N GLU A 206 -11.06 -6.11 -8.93
CA GLU A 206 -11.78 -7.31 -8.46
C GLU A 206 -12.54 -8.02 -9.59
N GLY A 207 -12.71 -7.36 -10.71
CA GLY A 207 -13.31 -7.91 -11.92
C GLY A 207 -12.52 -7.51 -13.16
N PRO A 208 -12.88 -8.05 -14.34
CA PRO A 208 -12.27 -7.66 -15.59
C PRO A 208 -12.58 -6.21 -15.93
N VAL A 209 -11.54 -5.39 -16.20
CA VAL A 209 -11.64 -3.98 -16.61
C VAL A 209 -10.83 -3.72 -17.87
N THR A 210 -11.20 -2.68 -18.63
CA THR A 210 -10.40 -2.19 -19.75
C THR A 210 -9.22 -1.37 -19.25
N PHE A 211 -8.23 -1.11 -20.09
CA PHE A 211 -7.15 -0.17 -19.74
C PHE A 211 -7.66 1.24 -19.50
N TYR A 212 -8.69 1.66 -20.22
CA TYR A 212 -9.29 2.98 -20.09
C TYR A 212 -9.94 3.17 -18.71
N GLU A 213 -10.77 2.21 -18.29
CA GLU A 213 -11.41 2.23 -16.96
C GLU A 213 -10.37 2.19 -15.84
N PHE A 214 -9.37 1.33 -15.98
CA PHE A 214 -8.30 1.19 -14.98
C PHE A 214 -7.44 2.46 -14.87
N ALA A 215 -7.11 3.08 -16.00
CA ALA A 215 -6.36 4.33 -16.02
C ALA A 215 -7.19 5.52 -15.46
N LYS A 216 -8.50 5.57 -15.72
CA LYS A 216 -9.40 6.56 -15.13
C LYS A 216 -9.43 6.47 -13.59
N LEU A 217 -9.47 5.26 -13.04
CA LEU A 217 -9.40 5.09 -11.59
C LEU A 217 -8.15 5.79 -11.01
N PHE A 218 -6.98 5.55 -11.60
CA PHE A 218 -5.74 6.19 -11.11
C PHE A 218 -5.79 7.70 -11.23
N ARG A 219 -6.23 8.25 -12.37
CA ARG A 219 -6.26 9.68 -12.60
C ARG A 219 -7.36 10.38 -11.79
N ASP A 220 -8.59 9.90 -11.91
CA ASP A 220 -9.79 10.61 -11.45
C ASP A 220 -10.24 10.17 -10.05
N GLY A 221 -10.02 8.88 -9.70
CA GLY A 221 -10.40 8.32 -8.40
C GLY A 221 -9.31 8.40 -7.34
N LEU A 222 -8.04 8.32 -7.75
CA LEU A 222 -6.89 8.26 -6.85
C LEU A 222 -5.92 9.46 -6.98
N ASN A 223 -6.24 10.44 -7.84
CA ASN A 223 -5.45 11.65 -8.07
C ASN A 223 -3.97 11.38 -8.45
N CYS A 224 -3.71 10.30 -9.18
CA CYS A 224 -2.36 9.96 -9.60
C CYS A 224 -1.99 10.69 -10.90
N ARG A 225 -0.94 11.51 -10.87
CA ARG A 225 -0.42 12.17 -12.07
C ARG A 225 0.36 11.21 -12.97
N ASN A 226 1.01 10.21 -12.38
CA ASN A 226 1.69 9.14 -13.09
C ASN A 226 1.26 7.80 -12.53
N ALA A 227 0.95 6.85 -13.42
CA ALA A 227 0.58 5.49 -13.05
C ALA A 227 1.05 4.49 -14.09
N LEU A 228 1.46 3.32 -13.64
CA LEU A 228 2.08 2.26 -14.41
C LEU A 228 1.30 0.95 -14.24
N PHE A 229 1.03 0.28 -15.32
CA PHE A 229 0.50 -1.08 -15.34
C PHE A 229 1.61 -2.09 -15.11
N PHE A 230 1.38 -3.09 -14.26
CA PHE A 230 2.35 -4.14 -14.00
C PHE A 230 2.12 -5.40 -14.84
N ASP A 231 0.97 -6.07 -14.67
CA ASP A 231 0.62 -7.25 -15.44
C ASP A 231 -0.90 -7.47 -15.43
N GLY A 232 -1.45 -8.09 -16.47
CA GLY A 232 -2.86 -8.42 -16.58
C GLY A 232 -3.13 -9.91 -16.75
N SER A 233 -2.10 -10.69 -17.06
CA SER A 233 -2.23 -12.14 -17.17
C SER A 233 -2.13 -12.80 -15.79
N ILE A 234 -1.33 -12.19 -14.90
CA ILE A 234 -1.05 -12.67 -13.55
C ILE A 234 -1.12 -11.48 -12.60
N SER A 235 -2.34 -11.02 -12.33
CA SER A 235 -2.58 -9.99 -11.31
C SER A 235 -2.82 -10.68 -9.98
N SER A 236 -1.97 -10.42 -8.98
CA SER A 236 -2.02 -11.05 -7.67
C SER A 236 -1.69 -10.05 -6.56
N LEU A 237 -2.40 -10.18 -5.45
CA LEU A 237 -2.25 -9.36 -4.25
C LEU A 237 -2.21 -10.24 -3.01
N TYR A 238 -1.22 -10.02 -2.15
CA TYR A 238 -1.26 -10.36 -0.74
C TYR A 238 -1.60 -9.08 0.03
N ALA A 239 -2.61 -9.13 0.89
CA ALA A 239 -2.99 -8.01 1.74
C ALA A 239 -3.50 -8.53 3.09
N ARG A 240 -2.66 -8.47 4.13
CA ARG A 240 -2.93 -9.02 5.45
C ARG A 240 -4.22 -8.46 6.06
N GLU A 241 -4.45 -7.17 5.89
CA GLU A 241 -5.62 -6.47 6.44
C GLU A 241 -6.94 -6.84 5.75
N LEU A 242 -6.87 -7.30 4.51
CA LEU A 242 -8.03 -7.79 3.74
C LEU A 242 -8.21 -9.32 3.85
N GLY A 243 -7.29 -10.02 4.56
CA GLY A 243 -7.28 -11.48 4.57
C GLY A 243 -7.05 -12.10 3.20
N ARG A 244 -6.38 -11.36 2.28
CA ARG A 244 -6.19 -11.76 0.89
C ARG A 244 -4.81 -12.34 0.65
N ASN A 245 -4.76 -13.48 -0.05
CA ASN A 245 -3.52 -14.11 -0.53
C ASN A 245 -3.79 -14.82 -1.86
N ASP A 246 -3.53 -14.12 -2.97
CA ASP A 246 -3.69 -14.68 -4.31
C ASP A 246 -2.46 -15.55 -4.63
N SER A 247 -2.65 -16.85 -4.73
CA SER A 247 -1.56 -17.84 -4.95
C SER A 247 -1.82 -18.78 -6.14
N PHE A 248 -2.66 -18.36 -7.08
CA PHE A 248 -3.09 -19.21 -8.19
C PHE A 248 -1.98 -19.49 -9.22
N LEU A 249 -1.12 -18.53 -9.47
CA LEU A 249 -0.07 -18.61 -10.49
C LEU A 249 1.26 -18.12 -9.92
N PRO A 250 2.39 -18.71 -10.37
CA PRO A 250 3.70 -18.28 -9.92
C PRO A 250 4.05 -16.89 -10.46
N LEU A 251 4.69 -16.08 -9.65
CA LEU A 251 5.04 -14.70 -9.90
C LEU A 251 6.52 -14.55 -10.25
N GLY A 252 6.85 -13.51 -11.03
CA GLY A 252 8.21 -13.00 -11.18
C GLY A 252 8.49 -11.90 -10.14
N PRO A 253 8.91 -10.69 -10.57
CA PRO A 253 9.16 -9.58 -9.66
C PRO A 253 7.91 -9.22 -8.83
N MET A 254 8.13 -8.94 -7.56
CA MET A 254 7.13 -8.45 -6.62
C MET A 254 7.55 -7.11 -6.02
N VAL A 255 6.59 -6.36 -5.53
CA VAL A 255 6.78 -5.25 -4.59
C VAL A 255 6.08 -5.62 -3.31
N GLY A 256 6.71 -5.35 -2.17
CA GLY A 256 6.14 -5.61 -0.86
C GLY A 256 6.34 -4.46 0.09
N ALA A 257 5.39 -4.25 0.98
CA ALA A 257 5.48 -3.33 2.10
C ALA A 257 5.45 -4.12 3.41
N PHE A 258 6.40 -3.83 4.27
CA PHE A 258 6.57 -4.51 5.54
C PHE A 258 6.96 -3.52 6.64
N GLU A 259 6.83 -3.95 7.89
CA GLU A 259 7.28 -3.24 9.09
C GLU A 259 8.17 -4.14 9.94
N SER A 260 9.01 -3.57 10.80
CA SER A 260 9.74 -4.31 11.82
C SER A 260 8.80 -4.77 12.93
N LYS A 261 9.03 -5.98 13.47
CA LYS A 261 8.30 -6.52 14.64
C LYS A 261 8.61 -5.72 15.89
#